data_bc55a39ec11d661b4eb2ca2f927031d8
#
_entry.id   bc55a39ec11d661b4eb2ca2f927031d8
#
_cell.length_a   1.000
_cell.length_b   1.000
_cell.length_c   1.000
_cell.angle_alpha   90.00
_cell.angle_beta   90.00
_cell.angle_gamma   90.00
#
_symmetry.space_group_name_H-M   'P 1'
#
loop_
_entity.id
_entity.type
_entity.pdbx_description
1 polymer ?
#
loop_
_entity_poly.entity_id
_entity_poly.type
_entity_poly.pdbx_seq_one_letter_code
_entity_poly.pdbx_strand_id
1 'polypeptide(L)'
;KYAIRGNVCRCTGYKKIIEGIALAAAVLRGEKQIDEDLERGDDYGVGKRAFRIDVRKKVLGEGKYPDDIDELDQPGLTYASAVRSKYPRARVLSIDTSKAEALPGVVGILRAEDVPVNQVGHLIQDWDVMIAVGAITRSVGDAIVLVVAEDEATLEKAKKLVKIDYEPLEPVRNIVEARAADAPRLHDSFFAFGNTVELKDNVCQSRHVTRGDAAKAVPAQSERIAAK
;
A
#
# COMPACT_ATOMS: atom_id res chain seq x y z
N LYS A 1 -30.50 -2.32 14.63
CA LYS A 1 -29.88 -1.96 13.33
C LYS A 1 -29.30 -0.54 13.36
N TYR A 2 -30.01 0.45 13.87
CA TYR A 2 -29.51 1.85 13.89
C TYR A 2 -28.25 2.02 14.74
N ALA A 3 -28.14 1.34 15.87
CA ALA A 3 -27.01 1.46 16.79
C ALA A 3 -25.65 1.06 16.20
N ILE A 4 -25.64 0.14 15.23
CA ILE A 4 -24.42 -0.35 14.57
C ILE A 4 -24.16 0.32 13.22
N ARG A 5 -24.93 1.35 12.87
CA ARG A 5 -24.87 2.00 11.55
C ARG A 5 -23.50 2.60 11.22
N GLY A 6 -22.78 3.06 12.25
CA GLY A 6 -21.43 3.62 12.12
C GLY A 6 -20.31 2.57 12.00
N ASN A 7 -20.61 1.29 12.29
CA ASN A 7 -19.63 0.20 12.21
C ASN A 7 -19.73 -0.49 10.86
N VAL A 8 -18.97 0.00 9.89
CA VAL A 8 -19.03 -0.50 8.50
C VAL A 8 -18.34 -1.87 8.39
N CYS A 9 -19.11 -2.88 8.00
CA CYS A 9 -18.61 -4.22 7.71
C CYS A 9 -19.12 -4.70 6.35
N ARG A 10 -18.22 -4.85 5.39
CA ARG A 10 -18.57 -5.31 4.03
C ARG A 10 -18.68 -6.84 3.92
N CYS A 11 -18.05 -7.59 4.83
CA CYS A 11 -17.89 -9.05 4.70
C CYS A 11 -19.08 -9.86 5.20
N THR A 12 -19.76 -9.43 6.29
CA THR A 12 -20.72 -10.25 7.03
C THR A 12 -22.19 -10.07 6.60
N GLY A 13 -22.51 -9.02 5.87
CA GLY A 13 -23.91 -8.64 5.59
C GLY A 13 -24.70 -8.27 6.86
N TYR A 14 -24.04 -8.09 7.99
CA TYR A 14 -24.60 -7.69 9.31
C TYR A 14 -25.53 -8.71 9.98
N LYS A 15 -26.02 -9.74 9.30
CA LYS A 15 -27.02 -10.67 9.86
C LYS A 15 -26.52 -11.32 11.15
N LYS A 16 -25.34 -11.92 11.12
CA LYS A 16 -24.75 -12.61 12.28
C LYS A 16 -24.42 -11.66 13.44
N ILE A 17 -24.00 -10.43 13.12
CA ILE A 17 -23.73 -9.40 14.12
C ILE A 17 -25.02 -9.01 14.85
N ILE A 18 -26.11 -8.77 14.11
CA ILE A 18 -27.42 -8.42 14.69
C ILE A 18 -27.98 -9.58 15.53
N GLU A 19 -27.89 -10.82 15.03
CA GLU A 19 -28.32 -12.02 15.74
C GLU A 19 -27.52 -12.21 17.04
N GLY A 20 -26.19 -11.99 17.02
CA GLY A 20 -25.35 -12.08 18.20
C GLY A 20 -25.69 -11.03 19.26
N ILE A 21 -25.92 -9.78 18.85
CA ILE A 21 -26.35 -8.71 19.78
C ILE A 21 -27.71 -9.05 20.40
N ALA A 22 -28.66 -9.55 19.60
CA ALA A 22 -29.98 -9.94 20.09
C ALA A 22 -29.91 -11.11 21.07
N LEU A 23 -29.06 -12.09 20.79
CA LEU A 23 -28.80 -13.22 21.68
C LEU A 23 -28.19 -12.75 23.01
N ALA A 24 -27.14 -11.93 22.97
CA ALA A 24 -26.52 -11.38 24.17
C ALA A 24 -27.53 -10.61 25.04
N ALA A 25 -28.38 -9.79 24.43
CA ALA A 25 -29.44 -9.08 25.15
C ALA A 25 -30.46 -10.03 25.79
N ALA A 26 -30.85 -11.12 25.12
CA ALA A 26 -31.74 -12.11 25.67
C ALA A 26 -31.15 -12.87 26.87
N VAL A 27 -29.85 -13.19 26.78
CA VAL A 27 -29.09 -13.82 27.86
C VAL A 27 -29.01 -12.90 29.07
N LEU A 28 -28.69 -11.62 28.87
CA LEU A 28 -28.62 -10.62 29.95
C LEU A 28 -29.97 -10.39 30.65
N ARG A 29 -31.08 -10.58 29.95
CA ARG A 29 -32.45 -10.53 30.55
C ARG A 29 -32.89 -11.86 31.18
N GLY A 30 -32.05 -12.90 31.12
CA GLY A 30 -32.43 -14.24 31.63
C GLY A 30 -33.43 -15.01 30.76
N GLU A 31 -33.71 -14.53 29.55
CA GLU A 31 -34.65 -15.18 28.61
C GLU A 31 -34.05 -16.37 27.88
N LYS A 32 -32.72 -16.43 27.78
CA LYS A 32 -31.97 -17.49 27.17
C LYS A 32 -30.73 -17.83 27.97
N GLN A 33 -30.31 -19.08 27.90
CA GLN A 33 -28.99 -19.53 28.36
C GLN A 33 -28.09 -19.72 27.14
N ILE A 34 -26.79 -19.49 27.33
CA ILE A 34 -25.78 -19.86 26.33
C ILE A 34 -25.64 -21.36 26.38
N ASP A 35 -25.75 -22.01 25.24
CA ASP A 35 -25.54 -23.45 25.10
C ASP A 35 -24.04 -23.70 25.34
N GLU A 36 -23.70 -24.44 26.40
CA GLU A 36 -22.31 -24.79 26.74
C GLU A 36 -21.65 -25.70 25.70
N ASP A 37 -22.44 -26.38 24.86
CA ASP A 37 -21.95 -27.13 23.70
C ASP A 37 -21.30 -26.23 22.60
N LEU A 38 -21.28 -24.92 22.79
CA LEU A 38 -20.47 -23.98 22.02
C LEU A 38 -18.99 -23.94 22.45
N GLU A 39 -18.60 -24.66 23.48
CA GLU A 39 -17.19 -24.95 23.75
C GLU A 39 -16.60 -25.77 22.59
N ARG A 40 -16.06 -25.04 21.65
CA ARG A 40 -15.33 -25.61 20.55
C ARG A 40 -13.95 -25.97 21.05
N GLY A 41 -13.68 -27.28 21.03
CA GLY A 41 -12.34 -27.77 21.38
C GLY A 41 -11.26 -27.22 20.45
N ASP A 42 -10.03 -27.31 20.87
CA ASP A 42 -8.82 -26.92 20.12
C ASP A 42 -8.53 -27.85 18.92
N ASP A 43 -9.55 -28.56 18.43
CA ASP A 43 -9.42 -29.48 17.29
C ASP A 43 -9.52 -28.70 15.95
N TYR A 44 -8.38 -28.30 15.44
CA TYR A 44 -8.21 -27.53 14.20
C TYR A 44 -8.11 -28.42 12.93
N GLY A 45 -8.84 -29.50 12.86
CA GLY A 45 -8.88 -30.38 11.66
C GLY A 45 -9.76 -29.83 10.54
N VAL A 46 -9.54 -30.33 9.31
CA VAL A 46 -10.40 -30.03 8.16
C VAL A 46 -11.83 -30.49 8.44
N GLY A 47 -12.82 -29.63 8.18
CA GLY A 47 -14.23 -29.90 8.47
C GLY A 47 -14.65 -29.72 9.93
N LYS A 48 -13.72 -29.36 10.81
CA LYS A 48 -14.00 -29.08 12.21
C LYS A 48 -14.45 -27.63 12.44
N ARG A 49 -15.25 -27.42 13.46
CA ARG A 49 -15.64 -26.09 13.92
C ARG A 49 -14.66 -25.62 14.99
N ALA A 50 -13.62 -24.90 14.59
CA ALA A 50 -12.72 -24.23 15.52
C ALA A 50 -12.97 -22.72 15.54
N PHE A 51 -12.73 -22.08 16.68
CA PHE A 51 -12.67 -20.62 16.73
C PHE A 51 -11.41 -20.14 16.01
N ARG A 52 -11.53 -19.02 15.34
CA ARG A 52 -10.35 -18.29 14.90
C ARG A 52 -9.48 -17.93 16.10
N ILE A 53 -8.18 -18.19 16.02
CA ILE A 53 -7.23 -18.10 17.14
C ILE A 53 -7.31 -16.75 17.89
N ASP A 54 -7.48 -15.66 17.15
CA ASP A 54 -7.46 -14.29 17.67
C ASP A 54 -8.86 -13.70 17.91
N VAL A 55 -9.95 -14.46 17.65
CA VAL A 55 -11.32 -13.92 17.69
C VAL A 55 -11.71 -13.40 19.07
N ARG A 56 -11.36 -14.14 20.14
CA ARG A 56 -11.72 -13.75 21.50
C ARG A 56 -11.12 -12.40 21.89
N LYS A 57 -9.83 -12.22 21.65
CA LYS A 57 -9.14 -10.95 21.93
C LYS A 57 -9.73 -9.78 21.14
N LYS A 58 -10.08 -10.01 19.87
CA LYS A 58 -10.70 -8.98 19.03
C LYS A 58 -12.10 -8.59 19.50
N VAL A 59 -12.92 -9.57 19.90
CA VAL A 59 -14.28 -9.29 20.41
C VAL A 59 -14.25 -8.56 21.74
N LEU A 60 -13.28 -8.85 22.59
CA LEU A 60 -13.10 -8.21 23.91
C LEU A 60 -12.37 -6.86 23.83
N GLY A 61 -11.87 -6.46 22.66
CA GLY A 61 -11.06 -5.25 22.51
C GLY A 61 -9.62 -5.39 23.02
N GLU A 62 -9.16 -6.60 23.25
CA GLU A 62 -7.80 -6.93 23.75
C GLU A 62 -6.82 -7.23 22.62
N GLY A 63 -7.31 -7.26 21.37
CA GLY A 63 -6.48 -7.53 20.18
C GLY A 63 -5.58 -6.34 19.89
N LYS A 64 -4.26 -6.55 19.91
CA LYS A 64 -3.27 -5.56 19.49
C LYS A 64 -2.94 -5.72 18.02
N TYR A 65 -2.87 -4.62 17.31
CA TYR A 65 -2.33 -4.49 15.96
C TYR A 65 -0.93 -3.85 16.02
N PRO A 66 -0.16 -3.88 14.94
CA PRO A 66 1.17 -3.25 14.95
C PRO A 66 1.18 -1.79 15.41
N ASP A 67 0.15 -1.01 15.06
CA ASP A 67 0.00 0.39 15.47
C ASP A 67 -0.37 0.58 16.97
N ASP A 68 -0.77 -0.50 17.65
CA ASP A 68 -1.08 -0.46 19.09
C ASP A 68 0.15 -0.82 19.96
N ILE A 69 1.29 -1.09 19.32
CA ILE A 69 2.55 -1.41 19.99
C ILE A 69 3.28 -0.11 20.30
N ASP A 70 3.52 0.16 21.54
CA ASP A 70 4.23 1.35 22.02
C ASP A 70 5.54 1.02 22.76
N GLU A 71 6.21 2.05 23.28
CA GLU A 71 7.46 1.88 24.01
C GLU A 71 7.33 1.06 25.29
N LEU A 72 6.14 1.00 25.91
CA LEU A 72 5.88 0.19 27.10
C LEU A 72 5.85 -1.29 26.73
N ASP A 73 5.34 -1.61 25.54
CA ASP A 73 5.35 -2.98 25.02
C ASP A 73 6.73 -3.40 24.52
N GLN A 74 7.50 -2.45 23.96
CA GLN A 74 8.80 -2.74 23.35
C GLN A 74 9.82 -1.63 23.63
N PRO A 75 10.58 -1.73 24.71
CA PRO A 75 11.62 -0.75 25.05
C PRO A 75 12.65 -0.62 23.94
N GLY A 76 12.99 0.63 23.59
CA GLY A 76 13.89 0.95 22.48
C GLY A 76 13.22 0.99 21.11
N LEU A 77 11.89 1.00 21.05
CA LEU A 77 11.15 1.27 19.82
C LEU A 77 11.58 2.63 19.24
N THR A 78 11.77 2.67 17.93
CA THR A 78 12.06 3.89 17.17
C THR A 78 11.00 4.12 16.11
N TYR A 79 10.80 5.38 15.77
CA TYR A 79 9.82 5.79 14.78
C TYR A 79 10.53 6.17 13.48
N ALA A 80 10.03 5.66 12.36
CA ALA A 80 10.62 5.92 11.06
C ALA A 80 9.57 6.41 10.06
N SER A 81 9.90 7.45 9.29
CA SER A 81 9.04 7.97 8.24
C SER A 81 9.84 8.60 7.12
N ALA A 82 9.33 8.48 5.89
CA ALA A 82 9.97 9.03 4.72
C ALA A 82 9.65 10.52 4.53
N VAL A 83 10.67 11.29 4.14
CA VAL A 83 10.51 12.56 3.46
C VAL A 83 10.24 12.28 2.00
N ARG A 84 9.08 12.73 1.52
CA ARG A 84 8.56 12.38 0.21
C ARG A 84 8.61 13.55 -0.76
N SER A 85 8.66 13.23 -2.05
CA SER A 85 8.56 14.22 -3.11
C SER A 85 7.25 14.99 -3.05
N LYS A 86 7.33 16.30 -3.23
CA LYS A 86 6.18 17.19 -3.43
C LYS A 86 5.83 17.40 -4.90
N TYR A 87 6.68 16.93 -5.82
CA TYR A 87 6.50 17.07 -7.26
C TYR A 87 6.16 15.71 -7.88
N PRO A 88 5.20 15.68 -8.82
CA PRO A 88 4.86 14.45 -9.52
C PRO A 88 5.98 13.98 -10.47
N ARG A 89 6.79 14.92 -10.98
CA ARG A 89 7.98 14.65 -11.78
C ARG A 89 8.98 15.77 -11.59
N ALA A 90 10.13 15.42 -11.05
CA ALA A 90 11.22 16.35 -10.81
C ALA A 90 12.54 15.59 -10.70
N ARG A 91 13.63 16.21 -11.14
CA ARG A 91 14.97 15.72 -10.85
C ARG A 91 15.40 16.18 -9.46
N VAL A 92 15.89 15.26 -8.64
CA VAL A 92 16.48 15.58 -7.34
C VAL A 92 17.89 16.09 -7.58
N LEU A 93 18.15 17.36 -7.27
CA LEU A 93 19.45 18.00 -7.49
C LEU A 93 20.39 17.81 -6.30
N SER A 94 19.86 17.99 -5.08
CA SER A 94 20.62 17.82 -3.85
C SER A 94 19.73 17.43 -2.69
N ILE A 95 20.32 16.80 -1.67
CA ILE A 95 19.68 16.43 -0.41
C ILE A 95 20.61 16.89 0.73
N ASP A 96 20.15 17.83 1.56
CA ASP A 96 20.86 18.29 2.76
C ASP A 96 20.10 17.81 4.01
N THR A 97 20.71 16.91 4.75
CA THR A 97 20.18 16.32 6.00
C THR A 97 20.89 16.80 7.23
N SER A 98 21.92 17.63 7.09
CA SER A 98 22.83 18.05 8.17
C SER A 98 22.14 18.62 9.42
N LYS A 99 21.09 19.42 9.22
CA LYS A 99 20.31 19.98 10.33
C LYS A 99 19.41 18.94 11.00
N ALA A 100 18.91 17.97 10.24
CA ALA A 100 18.10 16.89 10.78
C ALA A 100 18.97 15.90 11.56
N GLU A 101 20.15 15.56 11.06
CA GLU A 101 21.12 14.70 11.74
C GLU A 101 21.62 15.29 13.06
N ALA A 102 21.77 16.62 13.12
CA ALA A 102 22.19 17.31 14.34
C ALA A 102 21.10 17.46 15.40
N LEU A 103 19.85 17.09 15.10
CA LEU A 103 18.75 17.20 16.05
C LEU A 103 18.83 16.08 17.10
N PRO A 104 18.87 16.38 18.42
CA PRO A 104 18.85 15.37 19.46
C PRO A 104 17.61 14.46 19.36
N GLY A 105 17.81 13.16 19.53
CA GLY A 105 16.77 12.13 19.40
C GLY A 105 16.59 11.59 17.97
N VAL A 106 17.34 12.12 16.98
CA VAL A 106 17.45 11.47 15.66
C VAL A 106 18.46 10.34 15.76
N VAL A 107 17.98 9.13 15.46
CA VAL A 107 18.77 7.89 15.51
C VAL A 107 19.57 7.68 14.23
N GLY A 108 18.98 8.03 13.09
CA GLY A 108 19.64 7.91 11.80
C GLY A 108 18.82 8.44 10.64
N ILE A 109 19.51 8.65 9.53
CA ILE A 109 18.89 9.05 8.27
C ILE A 109 19.45 8.15 7.17
N LEU A 110 18.56 7.56 6.39
CA LEU A 110 18.89 6.66 5.28
C LEU A 110 18.50 7.31 3.95
N ARG A 111 19.31 7.06 2.94
CA ARG A 111 19.13 7.54 1.56
C ARG A 111 19.17 6.37 0.59
N ALA A 112 18.98 6.64 -0.69
CA ALA A 112 19.00 5.64 -1.74
C ALA A 112 20.28 4.78 -1.77
N GLU A 113 21.44 5.40 -1.47
CA GLU A 113 22.74 4.73 -1.41
C GLU A 113 22.88 3.74 -0.25
N ASP A 114 22.07 3.88 0.79
CA ASP A 114 22.06 2.98 1.95
C ASP A 114 21.21 1.73 1.70
N VAL A 115 20.43 1.70 0.62
CA VAL A 115 19.58 0.57 0.26
C VAL A 115 20.33 -0.40 -0.64
N PRO A 116 20.64 -1.63 -0.19
CA PRO A 116 21.45 -2.58 -0.95
C PRO A 116 20.90 -2.90 -2.34
N VAL A 117 19.57 -2.96 -2.47
CA VAL A 117 18.85 -3.12 -3.75
C VAL A 117 17.75 -2.08 -3.78
N ASN A 118 17.98 -0.97 -4.44
CA ASN A 118 17.07 0.18 -4.44
C ASN A 118 15.94 0.07 -5.47
N GLN A 119 15.75 -1.09 -6.11
CA GLN A 119 14.63 -1.33 -7.02
C GLN A 119 13.78 -2.48 -6.52
N VAL A 120 12.46 -2.26 -6.49
CA VAL A 120 11.47 -3.22 -6.03
C VAL A 120 10.34 -3.36 -7.04
N GLY A 121 9.63 -4.46 -6.95
CA GLY A 121 8.46 -4.77 -7.75
C GLY A 121 8.09 -6.23 -7.61
N HIS A 122 6.83 -6.58 -7.77
CA HIS A 122 6.35 -7.94 -7.55
C HIS A 122 6.85 -8.92 -8.65
N LEU A 123 6.63 -8.55 -9.91
CA LEU A 123 7.10 -9.33 -11.07
C LEU A 123 8.20 -8.60 -11.83
N ILE A 124 8.16 -7.29 -11.82
CA ILE A 124 9.06 -6.38 -12.50
C ILE A 124 9.60 -5.42 -11.46
N GLN A 125 10.91 -5.36 -11.31
CA GLN A 125 11.58 -4.48 -10.36
C GLN A 125 11.91 -3.16 -11.07
N ASP A 126 10.94 -2.28 -11.16
CA ASP A 126 11.02 -1.01 -11.88
C ASP A 126 10.74 0.22 -11.02
N TRP A 127 10.55 0.03 -9.70
CA TRP A 127 10.25 1.09 -8.77
C TRP A 127 11.40 1.29 -7.79
N ASP A 128 11.90 2.52 -7.67
CA ASP A 128 12.93 2.84 -6.71
C ASP A 128 12.35 2.88 -5.28
N VAL A 129 13.03 2.25 -4.32
CA VAL A 129 12.67 2.33 -2.89
C VAL A 129 12.81 3.77 -2.41
N MET A 130 13.93 4.41 -2.76
CA MET A 130 14.18 5.84 -2.53
C MET A 130 14.79 6.47 -3.78
N ILE A 131 14.40 7.70 -4.06
CA ILE A 131 14.92 8.45 -5.22
C ILE A 131 16.29 9.04 -4.87
N ALA A 132 17.31 8.63 -5.63
CA ALA A 132 18.67 9.12 -5.48
C ALA A 132 18.86 10.56 -6.00
N VAL A 133 19.93 11.23 -5.58
CA VAL A 133 20.37 12.48 -6.21
C VAL A 133 20.69 12.23 -7.68
N GLY A 134 20.20 13.09 -8.56
CA GLY A 134 20.27 12.98 -10.01
C GLY A 134 19.12 12.19 -10.65
N ALA A 135 18.40 11.36 -9.88
CA ALA A 135 17.24 10.62 -10.37
C ALA A 135 15.97 11.49 -10.46
N ILE A 136 14.98 10.97 -11.18
CA ILE A 136 13.72 11.67 -11.42
C ILE A 136 12.60 10.98 -10.64
N THR A 137 11.80 11.76 -9.90
CA THR A 137 10.58 11.30 -9.26
C THR A 137 9.52 10.94 -10.30
N ARG A 138 8.71 9.94 -10.02
CA ARG A 138 7.65 9.43 -10.92
C ARG A 138 6.25 9.71 -10.40
N SER A 139 6.13 10.03 -9.10
CA SER A 139 4.86 10.39 -8.48
C SER A 139 5.05 11.35 -7.32
N VAL A 140 3.97 12.07 -6.97
CA VAL A 140 3.89 12.76 -5.67
C VAL A 140 3.92 11.70 -4.58
N GLY A 141 4.84 11.84 -3.64
CA GLY A 141 4.97 10.89 -2.55
C GLY A 141 6.06 9.84 -2.73
N ASP A 142 6.83 9.86 -3.82
CA ASP A 142 8.05 9.05 -3.91
C ASP A 142 8.96 9.35 -2.72
N ALA A 143 9.46 8.31 -2.06
CA ALA A 143 10.36 8.45 -0.92
C ALA A 143 11.75 8.91 -1.39
N ILE A 144 12.36 9.84 -0.66
CA ILE A 144 13.69 10.38 -0.98
C ILE A 144 14.66 10.13 0.18
N VAL A 145 14.20 10.36 1.42
CA VAL A 145 14.99 10.18 2.64
C VAL A 145 14.12 9.48 3.67
N LEU A 146 14.65 8.49 4.38
CA LEU A 146 14.02 7.90 5.55
C LEU A 146 14.67 8.48 6.81
N VAL A 147 13.87 9.09 7.68
CA VAL A 147 14.31 9.60 8.98
C VAL A 147 13.86 8.63 10.06
N VAL A 148 14.76 8.34 11.00
CA VAL A 148 14.52 7.48 12.18
C VAL A 148 14.79 8.31 13.44
N ALA A 149 13.86 8.34 14.37
CA ALA A 149 13.95 9.08 15.61
C ALA A 149 13.41 8.28 16.82
N GLU A 150 13.78 8.71 18.03
CA GLU A 150 13.36 8.07 19.28
C GLU A 150 11.86 8.27 19.56
N ASP A 151 11.28 9.38 19.08
CA ASP A 151 9.86 9.70 19.25
C ASP A 151 9.27 10.38 18.01
N GLU A 152 7.93 10.33 17.88
CA GLU A 152 7.20 10.90 16.74
C GLU A 152 7.36 12.42 16.62
N ALA A 153 7.42 13.15 17.75
CA ALA A 153 7.55 14.60 17.73
C ALA A 153 8.91 15.04 17.20
N THR A 154 9.96 14.32 17.58
CA THR A 154 11.32 14.49 17.05
C THR A 154 11.40 14.12 15.59
N LEU A 155 10.78 12.99 15.20
CA LEU A 155 10.68 12.55 13.80
C LEU A 155 10.07 13.63 12.91
N GLU A 156 8.91 14.18 13.29
CA GLU A 156 8.23 15.22 12.50
C GLU A 156 9.01 16.54 12.44
N LYS A 157 9.76 16.88 13.48
CA LYS A 157 10.70 18.04 13.45
C LYS A 157 11.87 17.79 12.50
N ALA A 158 12.48 16.61 12.60
CA ALA A 158 13.63 16.23 11.76
C ALA A 158 13.26 16.22 10.26
N LYS A 159 12.12 15.66 9.90
CA LYS A 159 11.61 15.65 8.51
C LYS A 159 11.51 17.06 7.92
N LYS A 160 11.09 18.06 8.72
CA LYS A 160 10.98 19.46 8.28
C LYS A 160 12.34 20.16 8.10
N LEU A 161 13.39 19.62 8.71
CA LEU A 161 14.76 20.16 8.59
C LEU A 161 15.49 19.62 7.35
N VAL A 162 15.03 18.50 6.78
CA VAL A 162 15.59 17.99 5.53
C VAL A 162 15.27 18.95 4.39
N LYS A 163 16.30 19.34 3.64
CA LYS A 163 16.17 20.18 2.47
C LYS A 163 16.47 19.39 1.22
N ILE A 164 15.61 19.51 0.23
CA ILE A 164 15.76 18.85 -1.07
C ILE A 164 15.56 19.90 -2.15
N ASP A 165 16.55 20.05 -3.02
CA ASP A 165 16.48 20.89 -4.19
C ASP A 165 16.02 20.07 -5.39
N TYR A 166 15.10 20.63 -6.16
CA TYR A 166 14.47 19.99 -7.29
C TYR A 166 14.55 20.83 -8.56
N GLU A 167 14.69 20.16 -9.67
CA GLU A 167 14.36 20.68 -11.00
C GLU A 167 12.99 20.12 -11.40
N PRO A 168 11.90 20.90 -11.31
CA PRO A 168 10.59 20.46 -11.74
C PRO A 168 10.55 20.15 -13.23
N LEU A 169 9.93 19.03 -13.59
CA LEU A 169 9.75 18.58 -14.98
C LEU A 169 8.27 18.45 -15.27
N GLU A 170 7.91 18.56 -16.57
CA GLU A 170 6.51 18.37 -16.98
C GLU A 170 6.05 16.93 -16.71
N PRO A 171 4.99 16.71 -15.93
CA PRO A 171 4.49 15.38 -15.63
C PRO A 171 3.66 14.82 -16.78
N VAL A 172 3.67 13.49 -16.95
CA VAL A 172 2.76 12.77 -17.84
C VAL A 172 1.50 12.41 -17.06
N ARG A 173 0.33 12.90 -17.51
CA ARG A 173 -0.92 12.84 -16.73
C ARG A 173 -1.91 11.78 -17.19
N ASN A 174 -1.76 11.32 -18.45
CA ASN A 174 -2.70 10.38 -19.04
C ASN A 174 -2.04 9.52 -20.14
N ILE A 175 -2.78 8.50 -20.59
CA ILE A 175 -2.31 7.53 -21.59
C ILE A 175 -2.00 8.19 -22.95
N VAL A 176 -2.74 9.23 -23.34
CA VAL A 176 -2.53 9.91 -24.64
C VAL A 176 -1.20 10.63 -24.62
N GLU A 177 -0.92 11.40 -23.55
CA GLU A 177 0.38 12.06 -23.34
C GLU A 177 1.52 11.03 -23.25
N ALA A 178 1.33 9.93 -22.52
CA ALA A 178 2.34 8.89 -22.37
C ALA A 178 2.74 8.21 -23.70
N ARG A 179 1.82 8.16 -24.66
CA ARG A 179 2.02 7.53 -25.98
C ARG A 179 2.38 8.52 -27.09
N ALA A 180 2.48 9.80 -26.80
CA ALA A 180 2.93 10.79 -27.77
C ALA A 180 4.37 10.48 -28.22
N ALA A 181 4.70 10.82 -29.46
CA ALA A 181 6.01 10.49 -30.02
C ALA A 181 7.18 11.18 -29.30
N ASP A 182 6.92 12.32 -28.67
CA ASP A 182 7.84 13.13 -27.89
C ASP A 182 7.68 12.95 -26.38
N ALA A 183 6.87 11.97 -25.95
CA ALA A 183 6.65 11.71 -24.53
C ALA A 183 7.97 11.35 -23.82
N PRO A 184 8.22 11.93 -22.63
CA PRO A 184 9.38 11.53 -21.84
C PRO A 184 9.19 10.08 -21.37
N ARG A 185 10.29 9.32 -21.35
CA ARG A 185 10.27 7.98 -20.76
C ARG A 185 10.02 8.05 -19.27
N LEU A 186 9.10 7.22 -18.78
CA LEU A 186 8.81 7.08 -17.34
C LEU A 186 9.71 6.03 -16.69
N HIS A 187 10.04 4.97 -17.42
CA HIS A 187 10.99 3.94 -17.03
C HIS A 187 11.91 3.62 -18.21
N ASP A 188 13.22 3.66 -18.00
CA ASP A 188 14.19 3.37 -19.05
C ASP A 188 14.38 1.87 -19.23
N SER A 189 14.45 1.14 -18.11
CA SER A 189 14.58 -0.30 -18.06
C SER A 189 13.98 -0.87 -16.78
N PHE A 190 13.77 -2.16 -16.75
CA PHE A 190 13.40 -2.88 -15.54
C PHE A 190 14.10 -4.23 -15.49
N PHE A 191 14.25 -4.76 -14.27
CA PHE A 191 14.76 -6.10 -14.07
C PHE A 191 13.60 -7.08 -13.89
N ALA A 192 13.53 -8.11 -14.74
CA ALA A 192 12.52 -9.16 -14.66
C ALA A 192 13.11 -10.52 -15.05
N PHE A 193 12.77 -11.55 -14.30
CA PHE A 193 13.14 -12.94 -14.59
C PHE A 193 14.66 -13.14 -14.81
N GLY A 194 15.49 -12.42 -14.06
CA GLY A 194 16.95 -12.53 -14.17
C GLY A 194 17.59 -11.73 -15.29
N ASN A 195 16.84 -10.90 -16.02
CA ASN A 195 17.35 -10.10 -17.14
C ASN A 195 16.91 -8.63 -17.01
N THR A 196 17.77 -7.74 -17.52
CA THR A 196 17.39 -6.34 -17.72
C THR A 196 16.65 -6.23 -19.06
N VAL A 197 15.44 -5.65 -19.03
CA VAL A 197 14.61 -5.38 -20.21
C VAL A 197 14.55 -3.89 -20.42
N GLU A 198 14.98 -3.44 -21.60
CA GLU A 198 14.84 -2.04 -22.00
C GLU A 198 13.44 -1.78 -22.58
N LEU A 199 12.80 -0.73 -22.09
CA LEU A 199 11.53 -0.25 -22.63
C LEU A 199 11.80 0.70 -23.81
N LYS A 200 11.14 0.47 -24.93
CA LYS A 200 11.26 1.34 -26.12
C LYS A 200 10.38 2.59 -26.03
N ASP A 201 9.27 2.48 -25.28
CA ASP A 201 8.28 3.52 -25.07
C ASP A 201 7.65 3.34 -23.67
N ASN A 202 6.58 4.08 -23.37
CA ASN A 202 5.86 3.99 -22.10
C ASN A 202 4.82 2.84 -22.07
N VAL A 203 4.95 1.82 -22.91
CA VAL A 203 4.09 0.64 -22.93
C VAL A 203 4.73 -0.46 -22.08
N CYS A 204 4.21 -0.68 -20.86
CA CYS A 204 4.75 -1.69 -19.95
C CYS A 204 4.43 -3.14 -20.40
N GLN A 205 3.31 -3.34 -21.09
CA GLN A 205 2.93 -4.66 -21.58
C GLN A 205 1.94 -4.54 -22.75
N SER A 206 2.13 -5.36 -23.79
CA SER A 206 1.16 -5.57 -24.86
C SER A 206 0.88 -7.06 -25.01
N ARG A 207 -0.39 -7.43 -25.03
CA ARG A 207 -0.82 -8.80 -25.33
C ARG A 207 -1.82 -8.78 -26.46
N HIS A 208 -1.62 -9.63 -27.44
CA HIS A 208 -2.52 -9.83 -28.54
C HIS A 208 -3.10 -11.26 -28.49
N VAL A 209 -4.40 -11.38 -28.30
CA VAL A 209 -5.10 -12.67 -28.28
C VAL A 209 -6.04 -12.70 -29.47
N THR A 210 -5.84 -13.64 -30.38
CA THR A 210 -6.69 -13.82 -31.56
C THR A 210 -7.34 -15.19 -31.54
N ARG A 211 -8.61 -15.23 -31.92
CA ARG A 211 -9.36 -16.47 -32.19
C ARG A 211 -10.17 -16.26 -33.46
N GLY A 212 -9.84 -17.02 -34.51
CA GLY A 212 -10.42 -16.84 -35.84
C GLY A 212 -9.91 -15.57 -36.52
N ASP A 213 -10.66 -15.09 -37.50
CA ASP A 213 -10.35 -13.88 -38.29
C ASP A 213 -11.30 -12.73 -37.89
N ALA A 214 -10.89 -11.97 -36.88
CA ALA A 214 -11.69 -10.85 -36.39
C ALA A 214 -11.89 -9.73 -37.41
N ALA A 215 -10.93 -9.52 -38.32
CA ALA A 215 -11.02 -8.50 -39.34
C ALA A 215 -12.13 -8.79 -40.37
N LYS A 216 -12.44 -10.06 -40.59
CA LYS A 216 -13.56 -10.48 -41.46
C LYS A 216 -14.89 -10.55 -40.68
N ALA A 217 -14.85 -10.85 -39.36
CA ALA A 217 -16.08 -11.03 -38.61
C ALA A 217 -16.74 -9.73 -38.15
N VAL A 218 -15.95 -8.70 -37.80
CA VAL A 218 -16.45 -7.43 -37.25
C VAL A 218 -17.27 -6.62 -38.27
N PRO A 219 -16.90 -6.45 -39.56
CA PRO A 219 -17.73 -5.77 -40.55
C PRO A 219 -19.09 -6.41 -40.74
N ALA A 220 -19.14 -7.74 -40.82
CA ALA A 220 -20.39 -8.48 -41.05
C ALA A 220 -21.36 -8.38 -39.85
N GLN A 221 -20.85 -8.25 -38.63
CA GLN A 221 -21.66 -8.05 -37.43
C GLN A 221 -22.13 -6.60 -37.27
N SER A 222 -21.33 -5.59 -37.66
CA SER A 222 -21.73 -4.19 -37.61
C SER A 222 -22.87 -3.88 -38.61
N GLU A 223 -22.89 -4.50 -39.77
CA GLU A 223 -24.01 -4.40 -40.71
C GLU A 223 -25.31 -5.03 -40.16
N ARG A 224 -25.22 -6.15 -39.46
CA ARG A 224 -26.37 -6.78 -38.80
C ARG A 224 -26.93 -5.97 -37.64
N ILE A 225 -26.11 -5.22 -36.92
CA ILE A 225 -26.53 -4.35 -35.82
C ILE A 225 -27.19 -3.08 -36.35
N ALA A 226 -26.70 -2.54 -37.44
CA ALA A 226 -27.28 -1.37 -38.10
C ALA A 226 -28.62 -1.66 -38.80
N ALA A 227 -28.92 -2.93 -39.12
CA ALA A 227 -30.15 -3.36 -39.81
C ALA A 227 -31.29 -3.76 -38.82
N LYS A 228 -31.11 -3.62 -37.52
CA LYS A 228 -32.12 -3.80 -36.47
C LYS A 228 -32.47 -2.47 -35.81
#